data_b2d28c25ac6134a17329c27e886519b4
#
_entry.id   b2d28c25ac6134a17329c27e886519b4
#
_cell.length_a   1.000
_cell.length_b   1.000
_cell.length_c   1.000
_cell.angle_alpha   90.00
_cell.angle_beta   90.00
_cell.angle_gamma   90.00
#
_symmetry.space_group_name_H-M   'P 1'
#
loop_
_entity.id
_entity.type
_entity.pdbx_description
1 polymer ?
#
loop_
_entity_poly.entity_id
_entity_poly.type
_entity_poly.pdbx_seq_one_letter_code
_entity_poly.pdbx_strand_id
1 'polypeptide(L)'
;MKNNLKYIVAVLFITTIGFVSCKKTEYSFGNIKTPTGLTLTTAVVGVDATNPNGNGTGSVTITAKATDALTYNIDFGDGRTQVIPSGTITYKYATPGVNDYTITVRAVGTGGAVSVLSKRVTVFVAFTIPQTILDALTGTGSRTWMTDRDAPGHFGVGPADGFAPIWYAATPNSREACAYDDEITFTKDALN
;
A
#
# COMPACT_ATOMS: atom_id res chain seq x y z
N MET A 1 68.64 -11.63 51.57
CA MET A 1 67.96 -10.35 51.19
C MET A 1 67.94 -10.12 49.66
N LYS A 2 68.94 -10.54 48.89
CA LYS A 2 68.92 -10.29 47.39
C LYS A 2 67.85 -11.02 46.61
N ASN A 3 67.33 -12.18 47.04
CA ASN A 3 66.31 -12.92 46.30
C ASN A 3 64.89 -12.30 46.44
N ASN A 4 64.56 -11.76 47.61
CA ASN A 4 63.22 -11.20 47.83
C ASN A 4 62.99 -9.90 47.03
N LEU A 5 64.06 -9.16 46.73
CA LEU A 5 63.95 -7.92 45.93
C LEU A 5 63.60 -8.25 44.50
N LYS A 6 64.03 -9.38 43.92
CA LYS A 6 63.62 -9.79 42.55
C LYS A 6 62.16 -10.13 42.46
N TYR A 7 61.57 -10.75 43.48
CA TYR A 7 60.14 -11.07 43.51
C TYR A 7 59.31 -9.83 43.72
N ILE A 8 59.75 -8.87 44.54
CA ILE A 8 59.03 -7.57 44.72
C ILE A 8 59.01 -6.76 43.43
N VAL A 9 60.16 -6.71 42.70
CA VAL A 9 60.23 -6.01 41.41
C VAL A 9 59.35 -6.70 40.36
N ALA A 10 59.33 -8.05 40.31
CA ALA A 10 58.46 -8.78 39.39
C ALA A 10 56.97 -8.57 39.67
N VAL A 11 56.57 -8.58 40.93
CA VAL A 11 55.18 -8.30 41.33
C VAL A 11 54.79 -6.84 41.01
N LEU A 12 55.69 -5.88 41.23
CA LEU A 12 55.43 -4.47 40.89
C LEU A 12 55.28 -4.27 39.39
N PHE A 13 56.09 -5.01 38.59
CA PHE A 13 55.99 -4.96 37.10
C PHE A 13 54.72 -5.58 36.57
N ILE A 14 54.24 -6.68 37.18
CA ILE A 14 52.97 -7.31 36.82
C ILE A 14 51.76 -6.42 37.18
N THR A 15 51.83 -5.74 38.33
CA THR A 15 50.74 -4.81 38.72
C THR A 15 50.69 -3.57 37.85
N THR A 16 51.82 -3.05 37.35
CA THR A 16 51.80 -1.91 36.43
C THR A 16 51.26 -2.24 35.03
N ILE A 17 51.41 -3.48 34.55
CA ILE A 17 50.85 -3.94 33.27
C ILE A 17 49.33 -4.10 33.36
N GLY A 18 48.78 -4.46 34.55
CA GLY A 18 47.35 -4.61 34.77
C GLY A 18 46.51 -3.30 34.66
N PHE A 19 47.16 -2.13 34.76
CA PHE A 19 46.46 -0.85 34.63
C PHE A 19 46.44 -0.26 33.21
N VAL A 20 47.03 -0.91 32.21
CA VAL A 20 46.90 -0.53 30.79
C VAL A 20 45.67 -1.18 30.20
N SER A 21 44.59 -1.19 30.97
CA SER A 21 43.33 -1.77 30.56
C SER A 21 42.59 -0.83 29.63
N CYS A 22 42.26 -1.33 28.46
CA CYS A 22 41.24 -0.93 27.52
C CYS A 22 40.80 0.53 27.58
N LYS A 23 41.30 1.35 26.67
CA LYS A 23 40.58 2.56 26.29
C LYS A 23 39.23 2.13 25.75
N LYS A 24 38.16 2.35 26.53
CA LYS A 24 36.80 2.23 26.03
C LYS A 24 36.65 3.17 24.85
N THR A 25 36.57 2.62 23.65
CA THR A 25 36.27 3.40 22.47
C THR A 25 34.80 3.85 22.58
N GLU A 26 34.58 5.09 22.89
CA GLU A 26 33.24 5.65 22.88
C GLU A 26 32.86 5.90 21.43
N TYR A 27 31.96 5.07 20.92
CA TYR A 27 31.34 5.30 19.61
C TYR A 27 30.26 6.36 19.76
N SER A 28 30.46 7.49 19.16
CA SER A 28 29.46 8.57 19.03
C SER A 28 28.75 8.39 17.69
N PHE A 29 27.42 8.42 17.69
CA PHE A 29 26.62 8.41 16.46
C PHE A 29 26.73 9.71 15.65
N GLY A 30 27.66 10.59 15.97
CA GLY A 30 27.78 11.89 15.35
C GLY A 30 26.67 12.87 15.82
N ASN A 31 26.43 13.90 15.02
CA ASN A 31 25.42 14.89 15.35
C ASN A 31 24.05 14.41 14.87
N ILE A 32 23.21 13.90 15.80
CA ILE A 32 21.85 13.50 15.51
C ILE A 32 21.00 14.75 15.33
N LYS A 33 20.45 14.91 14.12
CA LYS A 33 19.56 16.01 13.78
C LYS A 33 18.15 15.50 13.52
N THR A 34 17.19 16.02 14.27
CA THR A 34 15.78 15.80 14.01
C THR A 34 15.32 16.70 12.87
N PRO A 35 14.62 16.19 11.86
CA PRO A 35 14.05 17.01 10.80
C PRO A 35 13.15 18.12 11.36
N THR A 36 13.29 19.34 10.83
CA THR A 36 12.51 20.51 11.27
C THR A 36 11.77 21.15 10.11
N GLY A 37 10.72 21.92 10.40
CA GLY A 37 9.93 22.59 9.38
C GLY A 37 9.24 21.64 8.41
N LEU A 38 8.83 20.45 8.86
CA LEU A 38 8.14 19.50 8.00
C LEU A 38 6.83 20.09 7.47
N THR A 39 6.72 20.13 6.14
CA THR A 39 5.50 20.53 5.42
C THR A 39 4.98 19.36 4.60
N LEU A 40 3.65 19.29 4.45
CA LEU A 40 2.95 18.27 3.65
C LEU A 40 1.89 18.96 2.79
N THR A 41 2.07 18.91 1.49
CA THR A 41 1.08 19.37 0.51
C THR A 41 0.55 18.21 -0.29
N THR A 42 -0.74 18.27 -0.62
CA THR A 42 -1.43 17.27 -1.44
C THR A 42 -2.22 17.99 -2.53
N ALA A 43 -2.12 17.51 -3.76
CA ALA A 43 -2.88 18.00 -4.90
C ALA A 43 -3.56 16.81 -5.58
N VAL A 44 -4.90 16.76 -5.50
CA VAL A 44 -5.70 15.77 -6.22
C VAL A 44 -5.76 16.17 -7.69
N VAL A 45 -5.48 15.23 -8.59
CA VAL A 45 -5.44 15.49 -10.03
C VAL A 45 -6.85 15.73 -10.56
N GLY A 46 -7.01 16.79 -11.35
CA GLY A 46 -8.26 17.14 -11.99
C GLY A 46 -9.31 17.76 -11.05
N VAL A 47 -8.87 18.37 -9.94
CA VAL A 47 -9.74 19.20 -9.11
C VAL A 47 -10.06 20.50 -9.83
N ASP A 48 -11.35 20.79 -9.97
CA ASP A 48 -11.91 22.05 -10.51
C ASP A 48 -13.25 22.36 -9.83
N ALA A 49 -13.96 23.38 -10.32
CA ALA A 49 -15.25 23.80 -9.74
C ALA A 49 -16.36 22.73 -9.85
N THR A 50 -16.28 21.86 -10.87
CA THR A 50 -17.25 20.78 -11.11
C THR A 50 -16.80 19.45 -10.49
N ASN A 51 -15.50 19.27 -10.31
CA ASN A 51 -14.87 18.06 -9.78
C ASN A 51 -14.07 18.35 -8.49
N PRO A 52 -14.70 18.70 -7.38
CA PRO A 52 -14.02 19.16 -6.17
C PRO A 52 -13.11 18.08 -5.53
N ASN A 53 -13.34 16.80 -5.84
CA ASN A 53 -12.59 15.65 -5.33
C ASN A 53 -11.72 14.99 -6.43
N GLY A 54 -11.52 15.66 -7.58
CA GLY A 54 -10.76 15.17 -8.73
C GLY A 54 -11.61 14.54 -9.83
N ASN A 55 -10.99 14.27 -10.97
CA ASN A 55 -11.63 13.82 -12.20
C ASN A 55 -11.83 12.29 -12.30
N GLY A 56 -11.78 11.58 -11.20
CA GLY A 56 -11.99 10.12 -11.17
C GLY A 56 -10.74 9.27 -11.42
N THR A 57 -9.59 9.86 -11.70
CA THR A 57 -8.34 9.10 -11.88
C THR A 57 -7.81 8.49 -10.59
N GLY A 58 -8.21 9.02 -9.43
CA GLY A 58 -7.71 8.61 -8.12
C GLY A 58 -6.29 9.08 -7.82
N SER A 59 -5.69 9.89 -8.68
CA SER A 59 -4.30 10.31 -8.56
C SER A 59 -4.14 11.53 -7.66
N VAL A 60 -3.16 11.46 -6.75
CA VAL A 60 -2.81 12.54 -5.81
C VAL A 60 -1.31 12.77 -5.84
N THR A 61 -0.89 14.00 -6.10
CA THR A 61 0.50 14.40 -5.94
C THR A 61 0.72 14.81 -4.49
N ILE A 62 1.66 14.14 -3.83
CA ILE A 62 2.04 14.34 -2.44
C ILE A 62 3.44 14.91 -2.42
N THR A 63 3.65 16.02 -1.72
CA THR A 63 4.97 16.64 -1.56
C THR A 63 5.23 16.92 -0.08
N ALA A 64 6.29 16.33 0.43
CA ALA A 64 6.81 16.55 1.77
C ALA A 64 8.19 17.20 1.69
N LYS A 65 8.44 18.20 2.54
CA LYS A 65 9.75 18.87 2.66
C LYS A 65 10.05 19.11 4.13
N ALA A 66 11.31 18.91 4.52
CA ALA A 66 11.82 19.23 5.85
C ALA A 66 13.32 19.55 5.76
N THR A 67 13.82 20.36 6.67
CA THR A 67 15.25 20.60 6.85
C THR A 67 15.87 19.43 7.62
N ASP A 68 17.09 19.01 7.27
CA ASP A 68 17.82 17.87 7.86
C ASP A 68 17.11 16.50 7.69
N ALA A 69 16.16 16.36 6.77
CA ALA A 69 15.59 15.08 6.39
C ALA A 69 16.47 14.36 5.36
N LEU A 70 16.72 13.08 5.58
CA LEU A 70 17.43 12.19 4.65
C LEU A 70 16.45 11.45 3.73
N THR A 71 15.27 11.14 4.23
CA THR A 71 14.22 10.43 3.49
C THR A 71 12.85 10.64 4.14
N TYR A 72 11.81 10.27 3.43
CA TYR A 72 10.43 10.35 3.90
C TYR A 72 9.78 8.97 3.80
N ASN A 73 9.14 8.52 4.87
CA ASN A 73 8.27 7.35 4.86
C ASN A 73 6.83 7.85 4.83
N ILE A 74 6.10 7.53 3.77
CA ILE A 74 4.73 7.99 3.52
C ILE A 74 3.77 6.82 3.69
N ASP A 75 2.82 6.97 4.60
CA ASP A 75 1.62 6.14 4.72
C ASP A 75 0.49 6.85 3.97
N PHE A 76 -0.10 6.17 3.00
CA PHE A 76 -1.13 6.75 2.14
C PHE A 76 -2.53 6.69 2.76
N GLY A 77 -2.70 6.01 3.90
CA GLY A 77 -3.98 5.87 4.59
C GLY A 77 -4.92 4.80 4.00
N ASP A 78 -4.43 4.01 3.06
CA ASP A 78 -5.12 2.86 2.46
C ASP A 78 -4.48 1.51 2.84
N GLY A 79 -3.61 1.51 3.86
CA GLY A 79 -2.83 0.37 4.32
C GLY A 79 -1.50 0.17 3.59
N ARG A 80 -1.14 1.06 2.66
CA ARG A 80 0.14 1.02 1.94
C ARG A 80 1.09 2.10 2.43
N THR A 81 2.37 1.75 2.49
CA THR A 81 3.45 2.68 2.86
C THR A 81 4.59 2.61 1.86
N GLN A 82 5.30 3.73 1.68
CA GLN A 82 6.47 3.78 0.80
C GLN A 82 7.52 4.75 1.30
N VAL A 83 8.81 4.40 1.10
CA VAL A 83 9.93 5.28 1.37
C VAL A 83 10.25 6.09 0.11
N ILE A 84 10.23 7.41 0.22
CA ILE A 84 10.39 8.36 -0.88
C ILE A 84 11.52 9.35 -0.54
N PRO A 85 12.77 9.10 -0.96
CA PRO A 85 13.89 9.99 -0.66
C PRO A 85 13.70 11.43 -1.17
N SER A 86 13.05 11.62 -2.32
CA SER A 86 12.77 12.93 -2.91
C SER A 86 11.69 13.72 -2.17
N GLY A 87 10.89 13.04 -1.32
CA GLY A 87 9.72 13.62 -0.66
C GLY A 87 8.54 13.92 -1.59
N THR A 88 8.61 13.60 -2.88
CA THR A 88 7.53 13.88 -3.85
C THR A 88 7.17 12.60 -4.60
N ILE A 89 5.87 12.29 -4.64
CA ILE A 89 5.31 11.15 -5.37
C ILE A 89 3.91 11.48 -5.89
N THR A 90 3.54 10.93 -7.04
CA THR A 90 2.14 10.83 -7.46
C THR A 90 1.66 9.42 -7.13
N TYR A 91 0.71 9.34 -6.20
CA TYR A 91 0.09 8.09 -5.76
C TYR A 91 -1.30 7.95 -6.34
N LYS A 92 -1.69 6.71 -6.72
CA LYS A 92 -2.99 6.42 -7.30
C LYS A 92 -3.81 5.53 -6.36
N TYR A 93 -4.90 6.06 -5.82
CA TYR A 93 -5.91 5.30 -5.11
C TYR A 93 -6.78 4.51 -6.08
N ALA A 94 -7.25 3.34 -5.66
CA ALA A 94 -7.99 2.41 -6.53
C ALA A 94 -9.39 2.08 -6.04
N THR A 95 -9.78 2.47 -4.82
CA THR A 95 -11.11 2.20 -4.26
C THR A 95 -12.15 3.11 -4.93
N PRO A 96 -13.13 2.58 -5.68
CA PRO A 96 -14.13 3.40 -6.37
C PRO A 96 -14.98 4.24 -5.41
N GLY A 97 -15.47 5.37 -5.93
CA GLY A 97 -16.28 6.32 -5.17
C GLY A 97 -15.47 7.46 -4.59
N VAL A 98 -16.13 8.26 -3.74
CA VAL A 98 -15.49 9.35 -2.98
C VAL A 98 -15.03 8.80 -1.64
N ASN A 99 -13.72 8.83 -1.42
CA ASN A 99 -13.09 8.27 -0.23
C ASN A 99 -12.17 9.29 0.45
N ASP A 100 -12.10 9.21 1.77
CA ASP A 100 -11.21 10.03 2.59
C ASP A 100 -10.00 9.22 3.04
N TYR A 101 -8.82 9.77 2.83
CA TYR A 101 -7.56 9.17 3.25
C TYR A 101 -6.80 10.12 4.17
N THR A 102 -6.15 9.57 5.20
CA THR A 102 -5.23 10.32 6.04
C THR A 102 -3.81 9.96 5.68
N ILE A 103 -3.16 10.85 4.92
CA ILE A 103 -1.77 10.69 4.52
C ILE A 103 -0.89 11.09 5.69
N THR A 104 0.00 10.19 6.14
CA THR A 104 0.95 10.46 7.22
C THR A 104 2.37 10.37 6.68
N VAL A 105 3.14 11.43 6.86
CA VAL A 105 4.54 11.49 6.46
C VAL A 105 5.44 11.51 7.68
N ARG A 106 6.45 10.64 7.67
CA ARG A 106 7.55 10.60 8.63
C ARG A 106 8.83 11.03 7.93
N ALA A 107 9.29 12.26 8.19
CA ALA A 107 10.61 12.71 7.76
C ALA A 107 11.67 12.11 8.69
N VAL A 108 12.64 11.40 8.12
CA VAL A 108 13.69 10.69 8.86
C VAL A 108 15.01 11.43 8.70
N GLY A 109 15.61 11.82 9.80
CA GLY A 109 16.90 12.49 9.90
C GLY A 109 18.04 11.54 10.30
N THR A 110 19.17 12.11 10.66
CA THR A 110 20.35 11.35 11.11
C THR A 110 20.03 10.59 12.41
N GLY A 111 20.63 9.40 12.57
CA GLY A 111 20.42 8.55 13.73
C GLY A 111 18.99 8.03 13.89
N GLY A 112 18.14 8.13 12.85
CA GLY A 112 16.76 7.67 12.91
C GLY A 112 15.79 8.64 13.61
N ALA A 113 16.20 9.87 13.89
CA ALA A 113 15.31 10.91 14.44
C ALA A 113 14.20 11.24 13.43
N VAL A 114 12.96 11.40 13.90
CA VAL A 114 11.80 11.59 13.02
C VAL A 114 10.96 12.79 13.41
N SER A 115 10.39 13.44 12.39
CA SER A 115 9.26 14.36 12.50
C SER A 115 8.08 13.81 11.73
N VAL A 116 6.86 13.98 12.26
CA VAL A 116 5.63 13.40 11.69
C VAL A 116 4.61 14.49 11.41
N LEU A 117 3.94 14.39 10.27
CA LEU A 117 2.82 15.27 9.90
C LEU A 117 1.79 14.46 9.13
N SER A 118 0.51 14.71 9.43
CA SER A 118 -0.61 14.06 8.73
C SER A 118 -1.52 15.07 8.08
N LYS A 119 -2.14 14.69 6.96
CA LYS A 119 -3.13 15.49 6.24
C LYS A 119 -4.21 14.61 5.66
N ARG A 120 -5.48 15.00 5.87
CA ARG A 120 -6.62 14.35 5.22
C ARG A 120 -6.78 14.87 3.80
N VAL A 121 -7.14 13.98 2.89
CA VAL A 121 -7.45 14.25 1.50
C VAL A 121 -8.69 13.45 1.10
N THR A 122 -9.63 14.10 0.39
CA THR A 122 -10.78 13.44 -0.20
C THR A 122 -10.49 13.21 -1.68
N VAL A 123 -10.69 11.99 -2.17
CA VAL A 123 -10.34 11.59 -3.54
C VAL A 123 -11.51 10.86 -4.17
N PHE A 124 -11.90 11.28 -5.36
CA PHE A 124 -12.85 10.56 -6.20
C PHE A 124 -12.11 9.60 -7.14
N VAL A 125 -12.56 8.35 -7.16
CA VAL A 125 -12.10 7.30 -8.09
C VAL A 125 -13.31 6.84 -8.90
N ALA A 126 -13.27 7.03 -10.21
CA ALA A 126 -14.34 6.55 -11.09
C ALA A 126 -14.34 5.02 -11.12
N PHE A 127 -15.54 4.44 -11.02
CA PHE A 127 -15.71 3.03 -11.32
C PHE A 127 -15.67 2.84 -12.84
N THR A 128 -14.70 2.08 -13.32
CA THR A 128 -14.57 1.76 -14.75
C THR A 128 -14.57 0.25 -14.93
N ILE A 129 -15.54 -0.26 -15.69
CA ILE A 129 -15.57 -1.66 -16.07
C ILE A 129 -14.51 -1.87 -17.18
N PRO A 130 -13.59 -2.84 -17.04
CA PRO A 130 -12.64 -3.14 -18.10
C PRO A 130 -13.35 -3.46 -19.44
N GLN A 131 -12.84 -2.89 -20.54
CA GLN A 131 -13.45 -3.05 -21.88
C GLN A 131 -13.62 -4.54 -22.25
N THR A 132 -12.68 -5.39 -21.86
CA THR A 132 -12.77 -6.84 -22.11
C THR A 132 -13.99 -7.49 -21.44
N ILE A 133 -14.39 -7.00 -20.25
CA ILE A 133 -15.59 -7.49 -19.57
C ILE A 133 -16.84 -6.95 -20.26
N LEU A 134 -16.85 -5.66 -20.62
CA LEU A 134 -17.96 -5.07 -21.38
C LEU A 134 -18.17 -5.82 -22.70
N ASP A 135 -17.12 -6.03 -23.48
CA ASP A 135 -17.20 -6.73 -24.78
C ASP A 135 -17.64 -8.19 -24.61
N ALA A 136 -17.23 -8.86 -23.54
CA ALA A 136 -17.70 -10.21 -23.23
C ALA A 136 -19.21 -10.24 -22.94
N LEU A 137 -19.71 -9.27 -22.16
CA LEU A 137 -21.13 -9.19 -21.76
C LEU A 137 -22.03 -8.69 -22.87
N THR A 138 -21.61 -7.68 -23.64
CA THR A 138 -22.45 -6.95 -24.59
C THR A 138 -22.18 -7.24 -26.07
N GLY A 139 -21.07 -7.95 -26.36
CA GLY A 139 -20.63 -8.11 -27.74
C GLY A 139 -20.30 -6.77 -28.38
N THR A 140 -20.80 -6.54 -29.58
CA THR A 140 -20.62 -5.28 -30.34
C THR A 140 -21.56 -4.16 -29.90
N GLY A 141 -22.52 -4.40 -29.02
CA GLY A 141 -23.47 -3.38 -28.56
C GLY A 141 -24.52 -3.91 -27.58
N SER A 142 -25.10 -5.07 -27.86
CA SER A 142 -26.06 -5.74 -27.00
C SER A 142 -25.96 -7.24 -27.18
N ARG A 143 -26.08 -7.98 -26.09
CA ARG A 143 -26.09 -9.45 -26.09
C ARG A 143 -27.07 -9.97 -25.06
N THR A 144 -27.94 -10.87 -25.48
CA THR A 144 -28.85 -11.60 -24.61
C THR A 144 -28.20 -12.91 -24.18
N TRP A 145 -28.31 -13.19 -22.90
CA TRP A 145 -27.80 -14.40 -22.25
C TRP A 145 -28.98 -15.20 -21.71
N MET A 146 -28.94 -16.49 -21.87
CA MET A 146 -29.90 -17.43 -21.29
C MET A 146 -29.13 -18.58 -20.62
N THR A 147 -29.80 -19.34 -19.78
CA THR A 147 -29.25 -20.55 -19.20
C THR A 147 -29.02 -21.60 -20.29
N ASP A 148 -27.78 -22.08 -20.46
CA ASP A 148 -27.47 -23.20 -21.35
C ASP A 148 -27.99 -24.51 -20.77
N ARG A 149 -29.21 -24.87 -21.16
CA ARG A 149 -29.91 -26.05 -20.68
C ARG A 149 -29.20 -27.36 -21.00
N ASP A 150 -28.38 -27.39 -22.04
CA ASP A 150 -27.66 -28.56 -22.51
C ASP A 150 -26.31 -28.75 -21.82
N ALA A 151 -25.79 -27.74 -21.10
CA ALA A 151 -24.57 -27.81 -20.34
C ALA A 151 -24.75 -28.54 -19.01
N PRO A 152 -23.92 -29.55 -18.65
CA PRO A 152 -23.95 -30.14 -17.30
C PRO A 152 -23.54 -29.09 -16.25
N GLY A 153 -24.26 -29.03 -15.14
CA GLY A 153 -23.96 -28.07 -14.07
C GLY A 153 -24.44 -26.66 -14.30
N HIS A 154 -25.33 -26.44 -15.29
CA HIS A 154 -25.93 -25.11 -15.58
C HIS A 154 -26.68 -24.51 -14.37
N PHE A 155 -27.24 -25.36 -13.48
CA PHE A 155 -27.60 -25.01 -12.12
C PHE A 155 -26.75 -25.85 -11.17
N GLY A 156 -26.07 -25.19 -10.25
CA GLY A 156 -25.17 -25.88 -9.35
C GLY A 156 -24.95 -25.18 -8.03
N VAL A 157 -24.47 -25.92 -7.07
CA VAL A 157 -24.08 -25.42 -5.74
C VAL A 157 -22.65 -25.87 -5.44
N GLY A 158 -21.84 -24.90 -5.03
CA GLY A 158 -20.45 -25.11 -4.66
C GLY A 158 -20.02 -24.15 -3.54
N PRO A 159 -18.77 -24.20 -3.08
CA PRO A 159 -18.25 -23.27 -2.09
C PRO A 159 -18.19 -21.84 -2.66
N ALA A 160 -18.33 -20.85 -1.76
CA ALA A 160 -18.35 -19.44 -2.14
C ALA A 160 -17.04 -18.92 -2.76
N ASP A 161 -15.92 -19.59 -2.50
CA ASP A 161 -14.59 -19.32 -3.01
C ASP A 161 -14.20 -20.16 -4.23
N GLY A 162 -15.14 -21.00 -4.73
CA GLY A 162 -14.95 -21.88 -5.89
C GLY A 162 -15.88 -21.54 -7.03
N PHE A 163 -15.46 -21.87 -8.27
CA PHE A 163 -16.26 -21.68 -9.49
C PHE A 163 -16.89 -22.98 -10.00
N ALA A 164 -16.72 -24.09 -9.28
CA ALA A 164 -17.24 -25.39 -9.67
C ALA A 164 -18.41 -25.81 -8.78
N PRO A 165 -19.51 -26.37 -9.36
CA PRO A 165 -20.67 -26.84 -8.63
C PRO A 165 -20.42 -28.25 -8.01
N ILE A 166 -19.46 -28.34 -7.06
CA ILE A 166 -18.97 -29.61 -6.50
C ILE A 166 -19.92 -30.25 -5.53
N TRP A 167 -20.92 -29.53 -4.99
CA TRP A 167 -21.91 -30.11 -4.07
C TRP A 167 -23.18 -30.60 -4.78
N TYR A 168 -23.55 -29.89 -5.86
CA TYR A 168 -24.66 -30.28 -6.72
C TYR A 168 -24.44 -29.71 -8.11
N ALA A 169 -24.65 -30.52 -9.14
CA ALA A 169 -24.61 -30.13 -10.54
C ALA A 169 -25.82 -30.69 -11.26
N ALA A 170 -26.67 -29.84 -11.83
CA ALA A 170 -27.83 -30.26 -12.60
C ALA A 170 -27.37 -30.97 -13.86
N THR A 171 -28.04 -32.09 -14.17
CA THR A 171 -27.88 -32.75 -15.46
C THR A 171 -28.58 -31.96 -16.55
N PRO A 172 -28.14 -32.07 -17.83
CA PRO A 172 -28.77 -31.36 -18.95
C PRO A 172 -30.30 -31.58 -18.99
N ASN A 173 -31.04 -30.51 -19.26
CA ASN A 173 -32.50 -30.52 -19.38
C ASN A 173 -33.26 -31.08 -18.19
N SER A 174 -32.71 -31.05 -16.98
CA SER A 174 -33.30 -31.64 -15.77
C SER A 174 -34.29 -30.76 -15.03
N ARG A 175 -34.60 -29.59 -15.53
CA ARG A 175 -35.54 -28.63 -14.94
C ARG A 175 -36.76 -28.45 -15.84
N GLU A 176 -37.85 -27.92 -15.25
CA GLU A 176 -39.03 -27.50 -15.98
C GLU A 176 -38.72 -26.37 -16.98
N ALA A 177 -39.49 -26.23 -18.05
CA ALA A 177 -39.26 -25.29 -19.12
C ALA A 177 -39.13 -23.83 -18.61
N CYS A 178 -39.90 -23.44 -17.60
CA CYS A 178 -39.86 -22.13 -17.01
C CYS A 178 -38.55 -21.78 -16.26
N ALA A 179 -37.66 -22.73 -16.05
CA ALA A 179 -36.33 -22.47 -15.51
C ALA A 179 -35.30 -22.08 -16.60
N TYR A 180 -35.70 -22.17 -17.85
CA TYR A 180 -34.84 -21.96 -19.02
C TYR A 180 -35.30 -20.85 -19.95
N ASP A 181 -36.46 -20.20 -19.67
CA ASP A 181 -37.03 -19.14 -20.50
C ASP A 181 -36.65 -17.73 -20.05
N ASP A 182 -35.93 -17.61 -18.92
CA ASP A 182 -35.39 -16.36 -18.45
C ASP A 182 -34.22 -15.88 -19.31
N GLU A 183 -34.30 -14.62 -19.76
CA GLU A 183 -33.27 -13.97 -20.54
C GLU A 183 -32.75 -12.71 -19.83
N ILE A 184 -31.43 -12.49 -19.88
CA ILE A 184 -30.78 -11.28 -19.37
C ILE A 184 -30.08 -10.61 -20.53
N THR A 185 -30.48 -9.39 -20.87
CA THR A 185 -29.82 -8.59 -21.90
C THR A 185 -28.94 -7.51 -21.31
N PHE A 186 -27.65 -7.56 -21.64
CA PHE A 186 -26.71 -6.47 -21.36
C PHE A 186 -26.54 -5.60 -22.58
N THR A 187 -26.74 -4.31 -22.43
CA THR A 187 -26.62 -3.32 -23.51
C THR A 187 -25.55 -2.31 -23.13
N LYS A 188 -24.62 -2.05 -24.05
CA LYS A 188 -23.65 -0.98 -23.93
C LYS A 188 -24.35 0.35 -24.12
N ASP A 189 -24.27 1.24 -23.14
CA ASP A 189 -24.80 2.59 -23.30
C ASP A 189 -23.79 3.52 -23.99
N ALA A 190 -24.25 4.72 -24.37
CA ALA A 190 -23.42 5.68 -25.09
C ALA A 190 -22.32 6.33 -24.23
N LEU A 191 -22.28 6.02 -22.93
CA LEU A 191 -21.31 6.60 -21.98
C LEU A 191 -20.13 5.67 -21.69
N ASN A 192 -20.15 4.43 -22.19
CA ASN A 192 -19.09 3.41 -22.05
C ASN A 192 -18.57 2.89 -23.39
#